data_35f7dbdc1fb28454fd76c9f5e6d1ce8b
#
_entry.id   35f7dbdc1fb28454fd76c9f5e6d1ce8b
#
_cell.length_a   1.000
_cell.length_b   1.000
_cell.length_c   1.000
_cell.angle_alpha   90.00
_cell.angle_beta   90.00
_cell.angle_gamma   90.00
#
_symmetry.space_group_name_H-M   'P 1'
#
loop_
_entity.id
_entity.type
_entity.pdbx_description
1 polymer ?
#
loop_
_entity_poly.entity_id
_entity_poly.type
_entity_poly.pdbx_seq_one_letter_code
_entity_poly.pdbx_strand_id
1 'polypeptide(L)'
;MPGSTGSGTQAVSGFSTVTGGLTIIMKRIILTGGGTAGHVTPNMALMPELKKHGYDIQYIGSYDGMEKKLIEDMGIPYHGIASGKLRRYFSMKNFSDPFKVLKGISEAKKLMKELKPDVVFSKGGFVTVPVVFAAHSAGIPVVIHESDMTPGLANKLALPKATKVCCNFPETKDLFPEGKAVVTGTPIREELFRGDSAFAYNYCGFTDNKPVLLIVGGSSGSVIINNAIRDN
;
A
#
# COMPACT_ATOMS: atom_id res chain seq x y z
N MET A 1 23.17 -51.58 -15.43
CA MET A 1 22.50 -50.87 -14.33
C MET A 1 22.55 -49.39 -14.59
N PRO A 2 21.47 -48.73 -14.96
CA PRO A 2 21.44 -47.24 -15.09
C PRO A 2 20.89 -46.61 -13.82
N GLY A 3 21.62 -45.60 -13.34
CA GLY A 3 21.29 -44.83 -12.16
C GLY A 3 20.07 -43.91 -12.38
N SER A 4 19.17 -43.89 -11.41
CA SER A 4 18.00 -43.04 -11.35
C SER A 4 18.41 -41.62 -10.95
N THR A 5 18.23 -40.68 -11.86
CA THR A 5 18.25 -39.23 -11.57
C THR A 5 16.92 -38.84 -10.95
N GLY A 6 16.92 -38.56 -9.64
CA GLY A 6 15.80 -38.00 -8.95
C GLY A 6 15.62 -36.54 -9.33
N SER A 7 14.57 -36.22 -10.10
CA SER A 7 14.11 -34.87 -10.34
C SER A 7 13.36 -34.37 -9.09
N GLY A 8 13.99 -33.50 -8.33
CA GLY A 8 13.36 -32.81 -7.22
C GLY A 8 12.30 -31.82 -7.75
N THR A 9 11.04 -32.20 -7.62
CA THR A 9 9.91 -31.31 -7.89
C THR A 9 9.81 -30.28 -6.75
N GLN A 10 10.20 -29.04 -7.01
CA GLN A 10 9.89 -27.94 -6.07
C GLN A 10 8.38 -27.72 -6.07
N ALA A 11 7.76 -27.86 -4.92
CA ALA A 11 6.35 -27.56 -4.71
C ALA A 11 6.10 -26.07 -4.89
N VAL A 12 5.44 -25.68 -5.97
CA VAL A 12 4.95 -24.34 -6.20
C VAL A 12 3.65 -24.17 -5.41
N SER A 13 3.66 -23.37 -4.34
CA SER A 13 2.48 -23.07 -3.53
C SER A 13 1.64 -22.01 -4.23
N GLY A 14 0.65 -22.42 -5.03
CA GLY A 14 -0.37 -21.53 -5.62
C GLY A 14 -1.77 -22.12 -5.43
N PHE A 15 -2.75 -21.29 -5.18
CA PHE A 15 -4.17 -21.68 -5.24
C PHE A 15 -4.51 -22.00 -6.70
N SER A 16 -5.01 -23.22 -6.97
CA SER A 16 -5.40 -23.64 -8.32
C SER A 16 -6.91 -23.57 -8.46
N THR A 17 -7.41 -22.75 -9.38
CA THR A 17 -8.81 -22.85 -9.84
C THR A 17 -8.79 -23.62 -11.16
N VAL A 18 -9.53 -24.73 -11.24
CA VAL A 18 -9.63 -25.54 -12.45
C VAL A 18 -10.82 -25.04 -13.27
N THR A 19 -10.58 -24.37 -14.39
CA THR A 19 -11.58 -24.07 -15.39
C THR A 19 -11.09 -24.64 -16.74
N GLY A 20 -11.78 -25.64 -17.25
CA GLY A 20 -11.50 -26.16 -18.60
C GLY A 20 -10.13 -26.84 -18.81
N GLY A 21 -9.58 -27.55 -17.81
CA GLY A 21 -8.34 -28.33 -17.95
C GLY A 21 -7.03 -27.54 -17.89
N LEU A 22 -7.04 -26.22 -17.72
CA LEU A 22 -5.86 -25.42 -17.44
C LEU A 22 -5.79 -25.11 -15.94
N THR A 23 -4.69 -25.48 -15.31
CA THR A 23 -4.38 -25.04 -13.92
C THR A 23 -3.80 -23.61 -13.98
N ILE A 24 -4.63 -22.61 -13.70
CA ILE A 24 -4.15 -21.24 -13.57
C ILE A 24 -3.55 -21.09 -12.16
N ILE A 25 -2.24 -20.98 -12.07
CA ILE A 25 -1.56 -20.65 -10.81
C ILE A 25 -1.73 -19.13 -10.61
N MET A 26 -2.67 -18.75 -9.75
CA MET A 26 -2.84 -17.34 -9.36
C MET A 26 -1.75 -16.94 -8.38
N LYS A 27 -1.01 -15.88 -8.71
CA LYS A 27 -0.06 -15.27 -7.77
C LYS A 27 -0.84 -14.46 -6.72
N ARG A 28 -0.41 -14.58 -5.46
CA ARG A 28 -1.02 -13.82 -4.37
C ARG A 28 -0.18 -12.62 -3.99
N ILE A 29 -0.81 -11.47 -3.90
CA ILE A 29 -0.20 -10.23 -3.40
C ILE A 29 -0.88 -9.78 -2.11
N ILE A 30 -0.09 -9.41 -1.11
CA ILE A 30 -0.58 -8.67 0.04
C ILE A 30 -0.30 -7.19 -0.18
N LEU A 31 -1.35 -6.38 -0.13
CA LEU A 31 -1.25 -4.94 -0.05
C LEU A 31 -1.33 -4.50 1.41
N THR A 32 -0.54 -3.51 1.80
CA THR A 32 -0.59 -2.94 3.14
C THR A 32 -0.34 -1.43 3.10
N GLY A 33 -1.05 -0.73 3.96
CA GLY A 33 -1.02 0.72 4.09
C GLY A 33 -2.11 1.17 5.03
N GLY A 34 -1.93 2.25 5.77
CA GLY A 34 -2.97 2.67 6.69
C GLY A 34 -2.62 3.91 7.51
N GLY A 35 -3.56 4.29 8.35
CA GLY A 35 -3.47 5.45 9.21
C GLY A 35 -3.93 6.75 8.56
N THR A 36 -3.81 6.89 7.24
CA THR A 36 -4.34 8.03 6.48
C THR A 36 -4.82 7.58 5.09
N ALA A 37 -5.74 8.34 4.49
CA ALA A 37 -6.23 8.06 3.14
C ALA A 37 -5.09 8.03 2.10
N GLY A 38 -4.06 8.85 2.26
CA GLY A 38 -2.89 8.89 1.37
C GLY A 38 -2.09 7.59 1.32
N HIS A 39 -2.19 6.74 2.34
CA HIS A 39 -1.57 5.40 2.33
C HIS A 39 -2.51 4.30 1.80
N VAL A 40 -3.81 4.59 1.67
CA VAL A 40 -4.81 3.59 1.27
C VAL A 40 -5.22 3.76 -0.19
N THR A 41 -5.53 4.98 -0.61
CA THR A 41 -6.05 5.27 -1.96
C THR A 41 -5.11 4.83 -3.09
N PRO A 42 -3.76 4.94 -2.99
CA PRO A 42 -2.89 4.39 -4.04
C PRO A 42 -2.94 2.86 -4.13
N ASN A 43 -3.11 2.16 -2.99
CA ASN A 43 -3.34 0.72 -3.01
C ASN A 43 -4.64 0.38 -3.75
N MET A 44 -5.72 1.13 -3.46
CA MET A 44 -7.00 0.96 -4.16
C MET A 44 -6.86 1.20 -5.67
N ALA A 45 -6.06 2.18 -6.08
CA ALA A 45 -5.80 2.47 -7.49
C ALA A 45 -5.06 1.34 -8.22
N LEU A 46 -4.23 0.57 -7.52
CA LEU A 46 -3.53 -0.58 -8.08
C LEU A 46 -4.41 -1.83 -8.24
N MET A 47 -5.46 -1.97 -7.43
CA MET A 47 -6.24 -3.22 -7.36
C MET A 47 -6.88 -3.62 -8.69
N PRO A 48 -7.49 -2.72 -9.49
CA PRO A 48 -8.06 -3.10 -10.78
C PRO A 48 -7.01 -3.69 -11.73
N GLU A 49 -5.83 -3.09 -11.79
CA GLU A 49 -4.75 -3.56 -12.64
C GLU A 49 -4.15 -4.88 -12.16
N LEU A 50 -3.96 -5.03 -10.86
CA LEU A 50 -3.52 -6.30 -10.28
C LEU A 50 -4.52 -7.44 -10.54
N LYS A 51 -5.82 -7.16 -10.48
CA LYS A 51 -6.86 -8.15 -10.84
C LYS A 51 -6.79 -8.53 -12.31
N LYS A 52 -6.59 -7.58 -13.24
CA LYS A 52 -6.40 -7.86 -14.68
C LYS A 52 -5.19 -8.77 -14.92
N HIS A 53 -4.13 -8.61 -14.12
CA HIS A 53 -2.95 -9.46 -14.19
C HIS A 53 -3.08 -10.80 -13.43
N GLY A 54 -4.29 -11.14 -12.96
CA GLY A 54 -4.58 -12.43 -12.33
C GLY A 54 -4.02 -12.58 -10.90
N TYR A 55 -3.80 -11.47 -10.17
CA TYR A 55 -3.40 -11.55 -8.77
C TYR A 55 -4.61 -11.80 -7.85
N ASP A 56 -4.45 -12.73 -6.93
CA ASP A 56 -5.29 -12.83 -5.72
C ASP A 56 -4.80 -11.79 -4.70
N ILE A 57 -5.65 -10.79 -4.44
CA ILE A 57 -5.31 -9.64 -3.62
C ILE A 57 -5.82 -9.84 -2.20
N GLN A 58 -4.93 -9.72 -1.22
CA GLN A 58 -5.24 -9.70 0.20
C GLN A 58 -4.75 -8.38 0.80
N TYR A 59 -5.41 -7.88 1.83
CA TYR A 59 -5.00 -6.65 2.50
C TYR A 59 -4.72 -6.87 3.97
N ILE A 60 -3.58 -6.34 4.45
CA ILE A 60 -3.26 -6.32 5.88
C ILE A 60 -3.22 -4.86 6.34
N GLY A 61 -4.02 -4.54 7.36
CA GLY A 61 -4.10 -3.22 7.98
C GLY A 61 -4.31 -3.29 9.48
N SER A 62 -4.60 -2.17 10.13
CA SER A 62 -4.88 -2.14 11.57
C SER A 62 -6.30 -2.62 11.87
N TYR A 63 -6.55 -3.13 13.09
CA TYR A 63 -7.87 -3.63 13.50
C TYR A 63 -9.00 -2.61 13.30
N ASP A 64 -8.73 -1.34 13.65
CA ASP A 64 -9.73 -0.27 13.70
C ASP A 64 -9.31 0.94 12.83
N GLY A 65 -8.51 0.71 11.78
CA GLY A 65 -8.07 1.75 10.86
C GLY A 65 -9.17 2.16 9.89
N MET A 66 -9.09 3.39 9.41
CA MET A 66 -9.97 3.90 8.36
C MET A 66 -9.88 3.06 7.07
N GLU A 67 -8.73 2.42 6.86
CA GLU A 67 -8.46 1.54 5.73
C GLU A 67 -9.38 0.34 5.69
N LYS A 68 -9.81 -0.18 6.85
CA LYS A 68 -10.63 -1.40 6.93
C LYS A 68 -11.89 -1.28 6.11
N LYS A 69 -12.70 -0.27 6.41
CA LYS A 69 -13.98 -0.07 5.69
C LYS A 69 -13.76 0.16 4.20
N LEU A 70 -12.77 0.99 3.82
CA LEU A 70 -12.49 1.30 2.42
C LEU A 70 -12.13 0.05 1.60
N ILE A 71 -11.39 -0.88 2.20
CA ILE A 71 -10.94 -2.10 1.54
C ILE A 71 -12.04 -3.16 1.51
N GLU A 72 -12.79 -3.33 2.61
CA GLU A 72 -13.92 -4.25 2.69
C GLU A 72 -15.04 -3.85 1.70
N ASP A 73 -15.31 -2.54 1.55
CA ASP A 73 -16.28 -2.01 0.57
C ASP A 73 -15.90 -2.34 -0.90
N MET A 74 -14.61 -2.62 -1.17
CA MET A 74 -14.12 -3.09 -2.48
C MET A 74 -14.19 -4.62 -2.66
N GLY A 75 -14.70 -5.35 -1.65
CA GLY A 75 -14.76 -6.80 -1.66
C GLY A 75 -13.39 -7.49 -1.58
N ILE A 76 -12.38 -6.82 -1.03
CA ILE A 76 -11.04 -7.38 -0.83
C ILE A 76 -10.94 -7.96 0.59
N PRO A 77 -10.46 -9.21 0.75
CA PRO A 77 -10.24 -9.79 2.06
C PRO A 77 -9.29 -8.95 2.90
N TYR A 78 -9.74 -8.58 4.10
CA TYR A 78 -9.02 -7.72 5.03
C TYR A 78 -8.60 -8.47 6.29
N HIS A 79 -7.35 -8.32 6.68
CA HIS A 79 -6.75 -8.95 7.85
C HIS A 79 -6.23 -7.87 8.79
N GLY A 80 -6.85 -7.75 9.96
CA GLY A 80 -6.43 -6.80 10.98
C GLY A 80 -5.24 -7.32 11.79
N ILE A 81 -4.27 -6.44 12.09
CA ILE A 81 -3.19 -6.69 13.02
C ILE A 81 -3.03 -5.56 14.04
N ALA A 82 -2.37 -5.85 15.16
CA ALA A 82 -1.98 -4.84 16.10
C ALA A 82 -0.95 -3.90 15.45
N SER A 83 -1.17 -2.59 15.58
CA SER A 83 -0.23 -1.57 15.11
C SER A 83 0.04 -0.55 16.21
N GLY A 84 1.31 -0.21 16.43
CA GLY A 84 1.70 0.93 17.26
C GLY A 84 1.58 2.22 16.45
N LYS A 85 1.25 3.33 17.09
CA LYS A 85 1.35 4.67 16.51
C LYS A 85 2.55 5.36 17.14
N LEU A 86 3.70 5.34 16.51
CA LEU A 86 4.81 6.19 16.92
C LEU A 86 4.43 7.66 16.68
N ARG A 87 3.95 8.31 17.72
CA ARG A 87 3.63 9.75 17.65
C ARG A 87 4.93 10.55 17.79
N ARG A 88 5.05 11.62 16.99
CA ARG A 88 6.20 12.54 17.06
C ARG A 88 6.32 13.29 18.38
N TYR A 89 5.33 13.19 19.29
CA TYR A 89 5.29 13.87 20.57
C TYR A 89 5.41 12.88 21.73
N PHE A 90 6.12 13.26 22.78
CA PHE A 90 6.24 12.51 24.03
C PHE A 90 4.84 12.29 24.63
N SER A 91 4.40 11.05 24.70
CA SER A 91 3.12 10.64 25.31
C SER A 91 3.36 9.36 26.08
N MET A 92 2.72 9.24 27.26
CA MET A 92 2.73 8.00 28.08
C MET A 92 2.28 6.76 27.26
N LYS A 93 1.49 6.95 26.19
CA LYS A 93 1.10 5.88 25.25
C LYS A 93 2.25 5.34 24.41
N ASN A 94 3.38 6.04 24.32
CA ASN A 94 4.57 5.56 23.61
C ASN A 94 5.20 4.32 24.28
N PHE A 95 4.95 4.07 25.57
CA PHE A 95 5.46 2.89 26.27
C PHE A 95 4.73 1.59 25.87
N SER A 96 3.48 1.66 25.46
CA SER A 96 2.73 0.46 24.99
C SER A 96 2.93 0.16 23.50
N ASP A 97 3.44 1.10 22.72
CA ASP A 97 3.56 0.97 21.27
C ASP A 97 4.60 -0.07 20.82
N PRO A 98 5.77 -0.26 21.49
CA PRO A 98 6.69 -1.36 21.16
C PRO A 98 6.06 -2.76 21.31
N PHE A 99 5.27 -2.98 22.36
CA PHE A 99 4.58 -4.25 22.58
C PHE A 99 3.51 -4.50 21.52
N LYS A 100 2.80 -3.45 21.07
CA LYS A 100 1.84 -3.55 19.95
C LYS A 100 2.55 -3.88 18.65
N VAL A 101 3.71 -3.30 18.38
CA VAL A 101 4.52 -3.62 17.20
C VAL A 101 4.98 -5.08 17.23
N LEU A 102 5.50 -5.57 18.36
CA LEU A 102 5.90 -6.97 18.50
C LEU A 102 4.71 -7.93 18.32
N LYS A 103 3.55 -7.61 18.91
CA LYS A 103 2.31 -8.35 18.71
C LYS A 103 1.94 -8.35 17.22
N GLY A 104 1.94 -7.19 16.55
CA GLY A 104 1.65 -7.06 15.13
C GLY A 104 2.60 -7.87 14.24
N ILE A 105 3.90 -7.93 14.58
CA ILE A 105 4.86 -8.79 13.87
C ILE A 105 4.49 -10.28 14.02
N SER A 106 4.10 -10.71 15.23
CA SER A 106 3.68 -12.09 15.47
C SER A 106 2.42 -12.45 14.68
N GLU A 107 1.42 -11.57 14.68
CA GLU A 107 0.18 -11.73 13.92
C GLU A 107 0.45 -11.73 12.41
N ALA A 108 1.26 -10.80 11.92
CA ALA A 108 1.65 -10.76 10.51
C ALA A 108 2.42 -12.02 10.08
N LYS A 109 3.32 -12.55 10.94
CA LYS A 109 4.02 -13.83 10.66
C LYS A 109 3.05 -15.00 10.52
N LYS A 110 1.99 -15.03 11.34
CA LYS A 110 0.94 -16.05 11.24
C LYS A 110 0.22 -15.92 9.88
N LEU A 111 -0.17 -14.69 9.50
CA LEU A 111 -0.80 -14.41 8.20
C LEU A 111 0.11 -14.78 7.02
N MET A 112 1.42 -14.50 7.07
CA MET A 112 2.35 -14.93 6.00
C MET A 112 2.36 -16.46 5.81
N LYS A 113 2.31 -17.21 6.90
CA LYS A 113 2.24 -18.68 6.84
C LYS A 113 0.91 -19.20 6.29
N GLU A 114 -0.20 -18.56 6.65
CA GLU A 114 -1.55 -18.94 6.23
C GLU A 114 -1.81 -18.56 4.77
N LEU A 115 -1.51 -17.30 4.42
CA LEU A 115 -1.83 -16.74 3.10
C LEU A 115 -0.81 -17.11 2.04
N LYS A 116 0.46 -17.39 2.41
CA LYS A 116 1.57 -17.73 1.51
C LYS A 116 1.66 -16.80 0.29
N PRO A 117 1.82 -15.49 0.48
CA PRO A 117 1.87 -14.56 -0.63
C PRO A 117 3.18 -14.70 -1.41
N ASP A 118 3.12 -14.40 -2.71
CA ASP A 118 4.29 -14.34 -3.58
C ASP A 118 5.04 -13.00 -3.44
N VAL A 119 4.33 -11.94 -3.02
CA VAL A 119 4.88 -10.60 -2.85
C VAL A 119 4.05 -9.78 -1.86
N VAL A 120 4.71 -8.87 -1.17
CA VAL A 120 4.08 -7.84 -0.32
C VAL A 120 4.38 -6.46 -0.89
N PHE A 121 3.34 -5.64 -1.08
CA PHE A 121 3.46 -4.24 -1.44
C PHE A 121 3.03 -3.35 -0.28
N SER A 122 3.90 -2.45 0.13
CA SER A 122 3.69 -1.54 1.26
C SER A 122 3.65 -0.08 0.79
N LYS A 123 2.52 0.59 1.01
CA LYS A 123 2.37 2.03 0.73
C LYS A 123 2.84 2.92 1.87
N GLY A 124 3.19 2.33 3.01
CA GLY A 124 3.62 3.07 4.18
C GLY A 124 2.53 3.23 5.25
N GLY A 125 2.86 4.01 6.28
CA GLY A 125 2.11 4.06 7.54
C GLY A 125 2.62 3.01 8.54
N PHE A 126 2.41 3.27 9.85
CA PHE A 126 3.03 2.43 10.89
C PHE A 126 2.58 0.98 10.91
N VAL A 127 1.36 0.69 10.44
CA VAL A 127 0.84 -0.68 10.33
C VAL A 127 1.65 -1.54 9.36
N THR A 128 2.35 -0.93 8.40
CA THR A 128 3.12 -1.68 7.41
C THR A 128 4.43 -2.23 7.96
N VAL A 129 4.99 -1.60 9.00
CA VAL A 129 6.29 -2.03 9.57
C VAL A 129 6.23 -3.48 10.03
N PRO A 130 5.28 -3.93 10.90
CA PRO A 130 5.13 -5.34 11.25
C PRO A 130 4.99 -6.27 10.05
N VAL A 131 4.24 -5.85 9.03
CA VAL A 131 3.99 -6.65 7.81
C VAL A 131 5.27 -6.87 7.02
N VAL A 132 6.03 -5.78 6.79
CA VAL A 132 7.33 -5.83 6.07
C VAL A 132 8.34 -6.72 6.80
N PHE A 133 8.43 -6.59 8.13
CA PHE A 133 9.33 -7.43 8.93
C PHE A 133 8.93 -8.91 8.88
N ALA A 134 7.64 -9.20 8.96
CA ALA A 134 7.12 -10.56 8.86
C ALA A 134 7.38 -11.18 7.47
N ALA A 135 7.10 -10.44 6.40
CA ALA A 135 7.33 -10.88 5.02
C ALA A 135 8.83 -11.17 4.78
N HIS A 136 9.71 -10.23 5.15
CA HIS A 136 11.14 -10.42 5.03
C HIS A 136 11.63 -11.65 5.79
N SER A 137 11.15 -11.87 7.03
CA SER A 137 11.55 -13.05 7.83
C SER A 137 11.04 -14.38 7.25
N ALA A 138 10.02 -14.34 6.40
CA ALA A 138 9.49 -15.48 5.66
C ALA A 138 10.11 -15.66 4.27
N GLY A 139 11.08 -14.82 3.88
CA GLY A 139 11.72 -14.87 2.56
C GLY A 139 10.83 -14.34 1.43
N ILE A 140 9.73 -13.65 1.76
CA ILE A 140 8.79 -13.10 0.78
C ILE A 140 9.31 -11.75 0.28
N PRO A 141 9.39 -11.53 -1.06
CA PRO A 141 9.78 -10.24 -1.63
C PRO A 141 8.87 -9.10 -1.16
N VAL A 142 9.48 -7.96 -0.82
CA VAL A 142 8.77 -6.77 -0.36
C VAL A 142 9.09 -5.60 -1.28
N VAL A 143 8.05 -4.96 -1.80
CA VAL A 143 8.11 -3.69 -2.52
C VAL A 143 7.51 -2.61 -1.63
N ILE A 144 8.26 -1.55 -1.35
CA ILE A 144 7.75 -0.38 -0.63
C ILE A 144 7.57 0.79 -1.59
N HIS A 145 6.64 1.69 -1.28
CA HIS A 145 6.40 2.89 -2.08
C HIS A 145 6.54 4.14 -1.22
N GLU A 146 7.36 5.09 -1.68
CA GLU A 146 7.55 6.40 -1.06
C GLU A 146 6.92 7.49 -1.94
N SER A 147 6.04 8.29 -1.36
CA SER A 147 5.35 9.37 -2.04
C SER A 147 5.98 10.74 -1.84
N ASP A 148 6.69 10.89 -0.72
CA ASP A 148 7.24 12.18 -0.30
C ASP A 148 8.64 12.37 -0.87
N MET A 149 9.09 13.63 -0.93
CA MET A 149 10.45 13.98 -1.35
C MET A 149 11.51 13.38 -0.41
N THR A 150 11.16 13.18 0.87
CA THR A 150 12.03 12.54 1.86
C THR A 150 11.35 11.34 2.49
N PRO A 151 12.05 10.19 2.62
CA PRO A 151 11.44 8.99 3.15
C PRO A 151 10.86 9.18 4.55
N GLY A 152 9.59 8.80 4.72
CA GLY A 152 8.92 8.79 6.00
C GLY A 152 9.50 7.75 6.96
N LEU A 153 9.26 7.90 8.28
CA LEU A 153 9.85 7.02 9.30
C LEU A 153 9.48 5.54 9.08
N ALA A 154 8.25 5.24 8.72
CA ALA A 154 7.84 3.86 8.44
C ALA A 154 8.64 3.25 7.28
N ASN A 155 8.84 4.00 6.19
CA ASN A 155 9.65 3.55 5.06
C ASN A 155 11.14 3.46 5.40
N LYS A 156 11.68 4.36 6.24
CA LYS A 156 13.06 4.25 6.74
C LYS A 156 13.28 2.95 7.50
N LEU A 157 12.32 2.53 8.33
CA LEU A 157 12.38 1.27 9.07
C LEU A 157 12.20 0.05 8.15
N ALA A 158 11.36 0.16 7.13
CA ALA A 158 11.09 -0.90 6.16
C ALA A 158 12.22 -1.08 5.12
N LEU A 159 12.96 -0.03 4.78
CA LEU A 159 13.96 0.01 3.73
C LEU A 159 15.01 -1.11 3.79
N PRO A 160 15.61 -1.45 4.94
CA PRO A 160 16.58 -2.55 5.04
C PRO A 160 15.99 -3.91 4.67
N LYS A 161 14.67 -4.07 4.81
CA LYS A 161 13.92 -5.30 4.58
C LYS A 161 13.23 -5.35 3.22
N ALA A 162 13.16 -4.22 2.51
CA ALA A 162 12.55 -4.14 1.20
C ALA A 162 13.46 -4.71 0.10
N THR A 163 12.88 -5.40 -0.86
CA THR A 163 13.54 -5.90 -2.08
C THR A 163 13.68 -4.76 -3.09
N LYS A 164 12.62 -3.97 -3.28
CA LYS A 164 12.57 -2.80 -4.18
C LYS A 164 11.82 -1.66 -3.52
N VAL A 165 12.12 -0.46 -4.00
CA VAL A 165 11.47 0.79 -3.60
C VAL A 165 10.90 1.45 -4.84
N CYS A 166 9.61 1.74 -4.86
CA CYS A 166 8.99 2.64 -5.81
C CYS A 166 8.97 4.05 -5.21
N CYS A 167 9.24 5.08 -5.99
CA CYS A 167 9.17 6.46 -5.51
C CYS A 167 8.54 7.38 -6.55
N ASN A 168 8.00 8.52 -6.07
CA ASN A 168 7.35 9.49 -6.94
C ASN A 168 8.34 10.35 -7.71
N PHE A 169 9.45 10.71 -7.09
CA PHE A 169 10.35 11.74 -7.61
C PHE A 169 11.75 11.19 -7.88
N PRO A 170 12.42 11.67 -8.95
CA PRO A 170 13.81 11.31 -9.21
C PRO A 170 14.75 11.62 -8.04
N GLU A 171 14.57 12.77 -7.39
CA GLU A 171 15.37 13.23 -6.25
C GLU A 171 15.24 12.31 -5.04
N THR A 172 14.05 11.70 -4.86
CA THR A 172 13.83 10.72 -3.80
C THR A 172 14.56 9.41 -4.07
N LYS A 173 14.73 9.04 -5.36
CA LYS A 173 15.47 7.84 -5.75
C LYS A 173 16.91 7.87 -5.23
N ASP A 174 17.55 9.04 -5.30
CA ASP A 174 18.95 9.22 -4.92
C ASP A 174 19.19 9.08 -3.40
N LEU A 175 18.13 9.11 -2.60
CA LEU A 175 18.18 8.85 -1.15
C LEU A 175 18.19 7.35 -0.80
N PHE A 176 18.07 6.47 -1.78
CA PHE A 176 18.07 5.01 -1.60
C PHE A 176 19.34 4.36 -2.16
N PRO A 177 19.72 3.18 -1.68
CA PRO A 177 20.85 2.43 -2.23
C PRO A 177 20.69 2.21 -3.75
N GLU A 178 21.81 2.28 -4.46
CA GLU A 178 21.86 2.10 -5.92
C GLU A 178 21.18 0.78 -6.35
N GLY A 179 20.43 0.83 -7.44
CA GLY A 179 19.70 -0.33 -8.00
C GLY A 179 18.47 -0.78 -7.20
N LYS A 180 18.20 -0.18 -6.03
CA LYS A 180 17.06 -0.55 -5.16
C LYS A 180 15.79 0.23 -5.50
N ALA A 181 15.91 1.49 -5.88
CA ALA A 181 14.78 2.38 -6.15
C ALA A 181 14.47 2.55 -7.65
N VAL A 182 13.17 2.67 -7.94
CA VAL A 182 12.64 2.96 -9.28
C VAL A 182 11.64 4.11 -9.17
N VAL A 183 11.72 5.09 -10.05
CA VAL A 183 10.75 6.18 -10.15
C VAL A 183 9.52 5.65 -10.90
N THR A 184 8.39 5.58 -10.22
CA THR A 184 7.13 5.06 -10.76
C THR A 184 5.99 6.07 -10.77
N GLY A 185 6.15 7.17 -10.04
CA GLY A 185 5.04 8.05 -9.72
C GLY A 185 4.06 7.43 -8.71
N THR A 186 2.97 8.14 -8.44
CA THR A 186 1.87 7.70 -7.57
C THR A 186 0.81 6.98 -8.38
N PRO A 187 0.34 5.80 -7.95
CA PRO A 187 -0.86 5.19 -8.52
C PRO A 187 -2.08 6.10 -8.32
N ILE A 188 -2.75 6.43 -9.42
CA ILE A 188 -3.92 7.31 -9.46
C ILE A 188 -5.09 6.51 -10.00
N ARG A 189 -6.27 6.69 -9.40
CA ARG A 189 -7.50 6.02 -9.84
C ARG A 189 -7.90 6.49 -11.24
N GLU A 190 -8.26 5.54 -12.10
CA GLU A 190 -8.59 5.81 -13.50
C GLU A 190 -9.75 6.80 -13.67
N GLU A 191 -10.69 6.82 -12.72
CA GLU A 191 -11.84 7.73 -12.74
C GLU A 191 -11.42 9.21 -12.73
N LEU A 192 -10.26 9.54 -12.13
CA LEU A 192 -9.76 10.91 -12.08
C LEU A 192 -9.30 11.43 -13.45
N PHE A 193 -9.07 10.54 -14.42
CA PHE A 193 -8.72 10.91 -15.79
C PHE A 193 -9.94 11.07 -16.72
N ARG A 194 -11.15 10.74 -16.23
CA ARG A 194 -12.40 10.77 -16.99
C ARG A 194 -13.24 12.02 -16.64
N GLY A 195 -12.61 13.09 -16.18
CA GLY A 195 -13.30 14.34 -15.86
C GLY A 195 -13.91 15.00 -17.11
N ASP A 196 -15.12 15.56 -16.94
CA ASP A 196 -15.81 16.35 -17.95
C ASP A 196 -15.87 17.81 -17.51
N SER A 197 -15.12 18.67 -18.20
CA SER A 197 -15.08 20.10 -17.90
C SER A 197 -16.40 20.80 -18.21
N ALA A 198 -17.11 20.39 -19.27
CA ALA A 198 -18.40 21.00 -19.63
C ALA A 198 -19.46 20.71 -18.55
N PHE A 199 -19.48 19.46 -18.05
CA PHE A 199 -20.32 19.12 -16.91
C PHE A 199 -19.97 19.97 -15.68
N ALA A 200 -18.68 20.14 -15.36
CA ALA A 200 -18.25 20.91 -14.19
C ALA A 200 -18.63 22.39 -14.31
N TYR A 201 -18.45 23.01 -15.47
CA TYR A 201 -18.86 24.39 -15.73
C TYR A 201 -20.38 24.58 -15.55
N ASN A 202 -21.19 23.70 -16.13
CA ASN A 202 -22.65 23.73 -15.98
C ASN A 202 -23.08 23.52 -14.51
N TYR A 203 -22.48 22.52 -13.84
CA TYR A 203 -22.82 22.20 -12.45
C TYR A 203 -22.49 23.33 -11.47
N CYS A 204 -21.35 24.01 -11.68
CA CYS A 204 -20.92 25.13 -10.84
C CYS A 204 -21.53 26.49 -11.27
N GLY A 205 -22.20 26.55 -12.42
CA GLY A 205 -22.69 27.82 -12.98
C GLY A 205 -21.58 28.77 -13.42
N PHE A 206 -20.43 28.21 -13.82
CA PHE A 206 -19.30 28.99 -14.31
C PHE A 206 -19.50 29.41 -15.75
N THR A 207 -18.84 30.53 -16.15
CA THR A 207 -18.85 31.08 -17.49
C THR A 207 -17.44 31.06 -18.08
N ASP A 208 -17.32 30.91 -19.40
CA ASP A 208 -16.03 30.79 -20.10
C ASP A 208 -15.17 32.05 -20.10
N ASN A 209 -15.74 33.20 -19.62
CA ASN A 209 -15.05 34.48 -19.60
C ASN A 209 -14.20 34.75 -18.36
N LYS A 210 -14.10 33.80 -17.44
CA LYS A 210 -13.30 33.95 -16.21
C LYS A 210 -12.45 32.71 -15.96
N PRO A 211 -11.18 32.88 -15.49
CA PRO A 211 -10.38 31.76 -15.07
C PRO A 211 -10.99 31.08 -13.83
N VAL A 212 -10.93 29.75 -13.79
CA VAL A 212 -11.36 28.94 -12.64
C VAL A 212 -10.15 28.55 -11.81
N LEU A 213 -10.15 28.92 -10.53
CA LEU A 213 -9.13 28.50 -9.57
C LEU A 213 -9.75 27.45 -8.63
N LEU A 214 -9.24 26.22 -8.70
CA LEU A 214 -9.63 25.14 -7.79
C LEU A 214 -8.64 25.03 -6.63
N ILE A 215 -9.13 25.16 -5.41
CA ILE A 215 -8.34 25.06 -4.19
C ILE A 215 -8.85 23.86 -3.38
N VAL A 216 -7.97 22.88 -3.14
CA VAL A 216 -8.34 21.61 -2.48
C VAL A 216 -7.39 21.32 -1.32
N GLY A 217 -7.95 21.11 -0.15
CA GLY A 217 -7.23 20.53 1.00
C GLY A 217 -7.36 19.03 1.02
N GLY A 218 -6.25 18.32 1.25
CA GLY A 218 -6.26 16.84 1.35
C GLY A 218 -6.97 16.35 2.61
N SER A 219 -7.54 15.14 2.57
CA SER A 219 -8.16 14.42 3.70
C SER A 219 -9.26 15.23 4.41
N SER A 220 -8.97 15.76 5.59
CA SER A 220 -9.91 16.57 6.40
C SER A 220 -9.95 18.05 6.01
N GLY A 221 -9.27 18.44 4.93
CA GLY A 221 -9.09 19.84 4.56
C GLY A 221 -7.93 20.51 5.31
N SER A 222 -7.80 21.81 5.12
CA SER A 222 -6.73 22.60 5.75
C SER A 222 -7.27 23.93 6.26
N VAL A 223 -7.24 24.12 7.58
CA VAL A 223 -7.63 25.38 8.22
C VAL A 223 -6.77 26.54 7.73
N ILE A 224 -5.47 26.33 7.53
CA ILE A 224 -4.54 27.36 7.03
C ILE A 224 -4.94 27.81 5.62
N ILE A 225 -5.19 26.86 4.71
CA ILE A 225 -5.62 27.17 3.35
C ILE A 225 -6.97 27.89 3.38
N ASN A 226 -7.93 27.37 4.14
CA ASN A 226 -9.26 27.97 4.24
C ASN A 226 -9.21 29.39 4.79
N ASN A 227 -8.36 29.65 5.80
CA ASN A 227 -8.19 31.00 6.36
C ASN A 227 -7.53 31.93 5.32
N ALA A 228 -6.46 31.48 4.66
CA ALA A 228 -5.79 32.29 3.64
C ALA A 228 -6.73 32.73 2.50
N ILE A 229 -7.68 31.86 2.12
CA ILE A 229 -8.67 32.21 1.07
C ILE A 229 -9.76 33.15 1.60
N ARG A 230 -10.20 32.96 2.84
CA ARG A 230 -11.25 33.80 3.43
C ARG A 230 -10.76 35.21 3.75
N ASP A 231 -9.49 35.34 4.13
CA ASP A 231 -8.89 36.57 4.63
C ASP A 231 -8.28 37.41 3.49
N ASN A 232 -8.31 36.95 2.22
CA ASN A 232 -7.89 37.62 0.98
C ASN A 232 -8.98 37.61 -0.09
#